data_3c392126dd3176a427c2926cd3fe81c7
#
_entry.id   3c392126dd3176a427c2926cd3fe81c7
#
_cell.length_a   1.000
_cell.length_b   1.000
_cell.length_c   1.000
_cell.angle_alpha   90.00
_cell.angle_beta   90.00
_cell.angle_gamma   90.00
#
_symmetry.space_group_name_H-M   'P 1'
#
loop_
_entity.id
_entity.type
_entity.pdbx_description
1 polymer ?
#
loop_
_entity_poly.entity_id
_entity_poly.type
_entity_poly.pdbx_seq_one_letter_code
_entity_poly.pdbx_strand_id
1 'polypeptide(L)'
;MPKVKDTSASSKALNVIIYAVMVFSLLICIIPFIYMVSLSLSSPKAIINNQVRLIPKGINFEAYKQIFTYPNFFRAYGNTIFYAIAGTFIALCMTILFAYPLSKTYLKGQKILMKMVIFSMYFAGGLIPNYLLISSLHLTGTRFAMLIPFAINQFNLIIMVNFFKALPQEIEEAALIDGIGYFSILPRIILPLSTAAIATVGLYYAVFFWNDWFNGLIYLNTKQYPVMLFLRNIVNGTMVLGDSSSASTDTSTLSISIKSAVIITSTLPIIVLYPFLQKYFVKGLTVGSVKG
;
A
#
# COMPACT_ATOMS: atom_id res chain seq x y z
N MET A 1 0.06 -26.40 -23.72
CA MET A 1 -1.11 -27.30 -23.70
C MET A 1 -2.30 -26.57 -24.31
N PRO A 2 -3.02 -27.10 -25.29
CA PRO A 2 -4.22 -26.48 -25.84
C PRO A 2 -5.29 -26.44 -24.73
N LYS A 3 -5.85 -25.27 -24.48
CA LYS A 3 -7.01 -25.12 -23.57
C LYS A 3 -8.18 -25.90 -24.21
N VAL A 4 -8.51 -27.07 -23.68
CA VAL A 4 -9.75 -27.77 -24.00
C VAL A 4 -10.88 -26.84 -23.55
N LYS A 5 -11.54 -26.17 -24.49
CA LYS A 5 -12.80 -25.45 -24.22
C LYS A 5 -13.88 -26.51 -23.99
N ASP A 6 -14.12 -26.79 -22.73
CA ASP A 6 -15.28 -27.60 -22.36
C ASP A 6 -16.54 -26.80 -22.70
N THR A 7 -17.24 -27.24 -23.76
CA THR A 7 -18.42 -26.57 -24.34
C THR A 7 -19.73 -27.09 -23.75
N SER A 8 -19.67 -27.85 -22.67
CA SER A 8 -20.87 -28.38 -22.03
C SER A 8 -21.82 -27.25 -21.55
N ALA A 9 -23.11 -27.47 -21.56
CA ALA A 9 -24.09 -26.48 -21.08
C ALA A 9 -23.83 -26.06 -19.62
N SER A 10 -23.39 -27.00 -18.78
CA SER A 10 -22.97 -26.76 -17.40
C SER A 10 -21.78 -25.82 -17.31
N SER A 11 -20.75 -26.00 -18.14
CA SER A 11 -19.57 -25.11 -18.18
C SER A 11 -19.92 -23.70 -18.63
N LYS A 12 -20.84 -23.55 -19.59
CA LYS A 12 -21.33 -22.24 -20.04
C LYS A 12 -22.13 -21.55 -18.94
N ALA A 13 -23.01 -22.24 -18.23
CA ALA A 13 -23.78 -21.69 -17.10
C ALA A 13 -22.84 -21.21 -15.97
N LEU A 14 -21.82 -22.03 -15.62
CA LEU A 14 -20.84 -21.68 -14.64
C LEU A 14 -20.06 -20.41 -15.03
N ASN A 15 -19.63 -20.30 -16.29
CA ASN A 15 -18.93 -19.11 -16.78
C ASN A 15 -19.83 -17.84 -16.69
N VAL A 16 -21.11 -17.95 -17.05
CA VAL A 16 -22.05 -16.82 -16.90
C VAL A 16 -22.16 -16.37 -15.45
N ILE A 17 -22.29 -17.32 -14.52
CA ILE A 17 -22.33 -17.00 -13.09
C ILE A 17 -21.04 -16.30 -12.63
N ILE A 18 -19.88 -16.83 -13.02
CA ILE A 18 -18.58 -16.25 -12.68
C ILE A 18 -18.49 -14.81 -13.22
N TYR A 19 -18.82 -14.57 -14.49
CA TYR A 19 -18.81 -13.23 -15.06
C TYR A 19 -19.82 -12.30 -14.39
N ALA A 20 -21.00 -12.76 -14.06
CA ALA A 20 -22.01 -11.97 -13.36
C ALA A 20 -21.52 -11.54 -11.96
N VAL A 21 -20.91 -12.47 -11.20
CA VAL A 21 -20.33 -12.16 -9.88
C VAL A 21 -19.16 -11.20 -10.02
N MET A 22 -18.30 -11.38 -11.02
CA MET A 22 -17.18 -10.47 -11.25
C MET A 22 -17.65 -9.04 -11.61
N VAL A 23 -18.62 -8.92 -12.53
CA VAL A 23 -19.18 -7.60 -12.93
C VAL A 23 -19.89 -6.95 -11.75
N PHE A 24 -20.68 -7.71 -10.99
CA PHE A 24 -21.35 -7.21 -9.79
C PHE A 24 -20.35 -6.67 -8.75
N SER A 25 -19.30 -7.44 -8.45
CA SER A 25 -18.23 -7.01 -7.53
C SER A 25 -17.51 -5.75 -8.02
N LEU A 26 -17.23 -5.68 -9.33
CA LEU A 26 -16.60 -4.52 -9.96
C LEU A 26 -17.48 -3.28 -9.84
N LEU A 27 -18.78 -3.39 -10.10
CA LEU A 27 -19.72 -2.29 -9.97
C LEU A 27 -19.83 -1.77 -8.53
N ILE A 28 -19.90 -2.66 -7.54
CA ILE A 28 -19.92 -2.28 -6.11
C ILE A 28 -18.67 -1.46 -5.74
N CYS A 29 -17.51 -1.82 -6.27
CA CYS A 29 -16.27 -1.09 -5.98
C CYS A 29 -16.15 0.23 -6.74
N ILE A 30 -16.59 0.27 -8.00
CA ILE A 30 -16.38 1.45 -8.87
C ILE A 30 -17.46 2.53 -8.64
N ILE A 31 -18.71 2.16 -8.40
CA ILE A 31 -19.81 3.12 -8.27
C ILE A 31 -19.54 4.17 -7.16
N PRO A 32 -19.15 3.79 -5.92
CA PRO A 32 -18.82 4.76 -4.88
C PRO A 32 -17.68 5.70 -5.28
N PHE A 33 -16.68 5.18 -5.99
CA PHE A 33 -15.54 5.98 -6.44
C PHE A 33 -15.96 7.00 -7.50
N ILE A 34 -16.75 6.58 -8.51
CA ILE A 34 -17.31 7.50 -9.52
C ILE A 34 -18.18 8.57 -8.85
N TYR A 35 -18.97 8.18 -7.84
CA TYR A 35 -19.78 9.13 -7.08
C TYR A 35 -18.92 10.19 -6.38
N MET A 36 -17.81 9.80 -5.74
CA MET A 36 -16.87 10.74 -5.12
C MET A 36 -16.22 11.67 -6.15
N VAL A 37 -15.86 11.15 -7.33
CA VAL A 37 -15.36 11.98 -8.44
C VAL A 37 -16.44 12.99 -8.87
N SER A 38 -17.69 12.56 -9.01
CA SER A 38 -18.80 13.42 -9.38
C SER A 38 -19.05 14.51 -8.34
N LEU A 39 -19.00 14.20 -7.05
CA LEU A 39 -19.12 15.18 -5.97
C LEU A 39 -17.96 16.18 -5.97
N SER A 40 -16.73 15.73 -6.21
CA SER A 40 -15.55 16.60 -6.21
C SER A 40 -15.55 17.65 -7.33
N LEU A 41 -16.25 17.37 -8.43
CA LEU A 41 -16.32 18.20 -9.62
C LEU A 41 -17.67 18.96 -9.76
N SER A 42 -18.61 18.76 -8.86
CA SER A 42 -19.94 19.37 -8.95
C SER A 42 -20.04 20.70 -8.22
N SER A 43 -20.93 21.57 -8.69
CA SER A 43 -21.20 22.85 -8.03
C SER A 43 -21.85 22.63 -6.65
N PRO A 44 -21.59 23.51 -5.66
CA PRO A 44 -22.22 23.45 -4.35
C PRO A 44 -23.76 23.43 -4.41
N LYS A 45 -24.36 24.19 -5.31
CA LYS A 45 -25.83 24.23 -5.51
C LYS A 45 -26.39 22.86 -5.93
N ALA A 46 -25.69 22.14 -6.83
CA ALA A 46 -26.16 20.83 -7.29
C ALA A 46 -26.01 19.77 -6.19
N ILE A 47 -25.03 19.90 -5.29
CA ILE A 47 -24.82 19.01 -4.15
C ILE A 47 -25.90 19.22 -3.10
N ILE A 48 -26.23 20.50 -2.74
CA ILE A 48 -27.30 20.85 -1.80
C ILE A 48 -28.64 20.27 -2.26
N ASN A 49 -28.92 20.40 -3.55
CA ASN A 49 -30.20 19.95 -4.12
C ASN A 49 -30.22 18.43 -4.39
N ASN A 50 -29.23 17.66 -3.91
CA ASN A 50 -29.11 16.22 -4.15
C ASN A 50 -29.23 15.79 -5.62
N GLN A 51 -28.80 16.68 -6.54
CA GLN A 51 -28.88 16.43 -7.98
C GLN A 51 -27.70 15.65 -8.54
N VAL A 52 -26.61 15.54 -7.76
CA VAL A 52 -25.40 14.82 -8.15
C VAL A 52 -25.58 13.34 -7.89
N ARG A 53 -25.33 12.54 -8.92
CA ARG A 53 -25.29 11.06 -8.84
C ARG A 53 -23.96 10.56 -9.40
N LEU A 54 -23.98 9.78 -10.49
CA LEU A 54 -22.76 9.27 -11.14
C LEU A 54 -22.13 10.26 -12.11
N ILE A 55 -22.82 11.33 -12.47
CA ILE A 55 -22.36 12.35 -13.41
C ILE A 55 -22.31 13.70 -12.70
N PRO A 56 -21.19 14.46 -12.81
CA PRO A 56 -21.08 15.77 -12.20
C PRO A 56 -22.09 16.76 -12.81
N LYS A 57 -22.64 17.66 -11.99
CA LYS A 57 -23.57 18.73 -12.41
C LYS A 57 -23.00 20.09 -12.02
N GLY A 58 -22.88 20.97 -13.03
CA GLY A 58 -22.30 22.29 -12.84
C GLY A 58 -20.82 22.19 -12.47
N ILE A 59 -19.98 21.80 -13.45
CA ILE A 59 -18.55 21.55 -13.24
C ILE A 59 -17.90 22.74 -12.52
N ASN A 60 -17.24 22.44 -11.38
CA ASN A 60 -16.58 23.40 -10.52
C ASN A 60 -15.26 22.81 -9.97
N PHE A 61 -14.18 23.56 -10.09
CA PHE A 61 -12.85 23.18 -9.63
C PHE A 61 -12.42 23.89 -8.33
N GLU A 62 -13.33 24.62 -7.68
CA GLU A 62 -13.01 25.41 -6.49
C GLU A 62 -12.48 24.55 -5.33
N ALA A 63 -13.02 23.33 -5.15
CA ALA A 63 -12.53 22.40 -4.15
C ALA A 63 -11.06 22.03 -4.39
N TYR A 64 -10.68 21.75 -5.63
CA TYR A 64 -9.28 21.45 -5.99
C TYR A 64 -8.38 22.66 -5.81
N LYS A 65 -8.83 23.86 -6.21
CA LYS A 65 -8.09 25.11 -6.00
C LYS A 65 -7.78 25.33 -4.53
N GLN A 66 -8.76 25.17 -3.65
CA GLN A 66 -8.57 25.31 -2.20
C GLN A 66 -7.59 24.30 -1.64
N ILE A 67 -7.65 23.03 -2.07
CA ILE A 67 -6.71 21.99 -1.65
C ILE A 67 -5.28 22.34 -2.06
N PHE A 68 -5.08 22.72 -3.33
CA PHE A 68 -3.75 23.04 -3.85
C PHE A 68 -3.19 24.35 -3.31
N THR A 69 -4.03 25.28 -2.89
CA THR A 69 -3.62 26.53 -2.25
C THR A 69 -3.30 26.35 -0.76
N TYR A 70 -3.72 25.20 -0.16
CA TYR A 70 -3.48 24.96 1.26
C TYR A 70 -1.98 24.79 1.58
N PRO A 71 -1.40 25.59 2.52
CA PRO A 71 0.04 25.72 2.68
C PRO A 71 0.80 24.42 2.98
N ASN A 72 0.15 23.43 3.58
CA ASN A 72 0.79 22.18 3.99
C ASN A 72 0.49 20.98 3.07
N PHE A 73 -0.34 21.15 2.06
CA PHE A 73 -0.76 20.04 1.18
C PHE A 73 0.43 19.43 0.42
N PHE A 74 1.17 20.25 -0.31
CA PHE A 74 2.33 19.77 -1.08
C PHE A 74 3.45 19.22 -0.17
N ARG A 75 3.59 19.79 1.04
CA ARG A 75 4.53 19.25 2.03
C ARG A 75 4.12 17.87 2.49
N ALA A 76 2.84 17.66 2.80
CA ALA A 76 2.30 16.37 3.19
C ALA A 76 2.45 15.31 2.08
N TYR A 77 2.24 15.72 0.82
CA TYR A 77 2.52 14.89 -0.35
C TYR A 77 4.00 14.50 -0.46
N GLY A 78 4.90 15.47 -0.36
CA GLY A 78 6.35 15.24 -0.37
C GLY A 78 6.79 14.30 0.76
N ASN A 79 6.22 14.47 1.95
CA ASN A 79 6.48 13.57 3.07
C ASN A 79 6.01 12.14 2.77
N THR A 80 4.81 11.96 2.22
CA THR A 80 4.29 10.63 1.86
C THR A 80 5.13 9.95 0.80
N ILE A 81 5.53 10.67 -0.25
CA ILE A 81 6.44 10.15 -1.27
C ILE A 81 7.78 9.72 -0.64
N PHE A 82 8.32 10.53 0.25
CA PHE A 82 9.54 10.19 0.98
C PHE A 82 9.37 8.93 1.81
N TYR A 83 8.29 8.81 2.62
CA TYR A 83 8.04 7.62 3.43
C TYR A 83 7.79 6.39 2.56
N ALA A 84 7.04 6.52 1.47
CA ALA A 84 6.77 5.42 0.55
C ALA A 84 8.06 4.93 -0.12
N ILE A 85 8.91 5.81 -0.61
CA ILE A 85 10.16 5.42 -1.31
C ILE A 85 11.21 4.93 -0.31
N ALA A 86 11.57 5.76 0.68
CA ALA A 86 12.62 5.43 1.64
C ALA A 86 12.23 4.25 2.53
N GLY A 87 10.97 4.22 3.01
CA GLY A 87 10.44 3.13 3.83
C GLY A 87 10.42 1.81 3.07
N THR A 88 9.91 1.81 1.83
CA THR A 88 9.91 0.60 0.98
C THR A 88 11.32 0.11 0.71
N PHE A 89 12.24 0.99 0.37
CA PHE A 89 13.63 0.61 0.10
C PHE A 89 14.30 -0.02 1.33
N ILE A 90 14.21 0.63 2.49
CA ILE A 90 14.77 0.12 3.75
C ILE A 90 14.12 -1.22 4.11
N ALA A 91 12.79 -1.29 4.05
CA ALA A 91 12.06 -2.50 4.42
C ALA A 91 12.34 -3.67 3.46
N LEU A 92 12.48 -3.43 2.17
CA LEU A 92 12.90 -4.45 1.20
C LEU A 92 14.30 -4.94 1.48
N CYS A 93 15.27 -4.03 1.66
CA CYS A 93 16.65 -4.41 1.96
C CYS A 93 16.71 -5.28 3.23
N MET A 94 16.06 -4.86 4.31
CA MET A 94 16.04 -5.61 5.57
C MET A 94 15.33 -6.96 5.39
N THR A 95 14.17 -6.97 4.72
CA THR A 95 13.44 -8.22 4.45
C THR A 95 14.29 -9.22 3.65
N ILE A 96 14.97 -8.78 2.59
CA ILE A 96 15.83 -9.62 1.77
C ILE A 96 17.00 -10.18 2.57
N LEU A 97 17.69 -9.31 3.33
CA LEU A 97 18.85 -9.69 4.14
C LEU A 97 18.49 -10.73 5.23
N PHE A 98 17.29 -10.61 5.81
CA PHE A 98 16.81 -11.59 6.80
C PHE A 98 16.20 -12.84 6.15
N ALA A 99 15.49 -12.68 5.03
CA ALA A 99 14.84 -13.81 4.36
C ALA A 99 15.83 -14.80 3.76
N TYR A 100 16.94 -14.32 3.20
CA TYR A 100 17.90 -15.17 2.53
C TYR A 100 18.51 -16.22 3.45
N PRO A 101 19.14 -15.87 4.60
CA PRO A 101 19.63 -16.88 5.52
C PRO A 101 18.52 -17.75 6.12
N LEU A 102 17.34 -17.19 6.42
CA LEU A 102 16.20 -17.95 6.94
C LEU A 102 15.60 -18.94 5.92
N SER A 103 15.89 -18.76 4.64
CA SER A 103 15.50 -19.73 3.61
C SER A 103 16.37 -20.98 3.60
N LYS A 104 17.57 -20.95 4.19
CA LYS A 104 18.53 -22.04 4.16
C LYS A 104 18.29 -23.05 5.26
N THR A 105 18.03 -24.31 4.89
CA THR A 105 17.74 -25.40 5.82
C THR A 105 18.95 -25.80 6.66
N TYR A 106 20.16 -25.56 6.15
CA TYR A 106 21.42 -25.84 6.83
C TYR A 106 21.81 -24.80 7.89
N LEU A 107 21.11 -23.66 7.95
CA LEU A 107 21.37 -22.65 8.98
C LEU A 107 21.01 -23.18 10.37
N LYS A 108 22.00 -23.29 11.25
CA LYS A 108 21.78 -23.70 12.64
C LYS A 108 20.84 -22.71 13.34
N GLY A 109 19.74 -23.23 13.92
CA GLY A 109 18.75 -22.42 14.62
C GLY A 109 17.65 -21.83 13.71
N GLN A 110 17.66 -22.05 12.40
CA GLN A 110 16.66 -21.55 11.44
C GLN A 110 15.22 -21.81 11.90
N LYS A 111 14.94 -23.03 12.39
CA LYS A 111 13.60 -23.40 12.88
C LYS A 111 13.16 -22.58 14.10
N ILE A 112 14.11 -22.25 15.00
CA ILE A 112 13.83 -21.44 16.19
C ILE A 112 13.58 -20.00 15.77
N LEU A 113 14.43 -19.43 14.91
CA LEU A 113 14.26 -18.08 14.39
C LEU A 113 12.92 -17.91 13.64
N MET A 114 12.53 -18.88 12.79
CA MET A 114 11.22 -18.84 12.12
C MET A 114 10.07 -18.92 13.11
N LYS A 115 10.17 -19.73 14.18
CA LYS A 115 9.14 -19.73 15.23
C LYS A 115 9.05 -18.39 15.94
N MET A 116 10.16 -17.71 16.20
CA MET A 116 10.18 -16.36 16.78
C MET A 116 9.52 -15.33 15.86
N VAL A 117 9.78 -15.39 14.55
CA VAL A 117 9.11 -14.53 13.55
C VAL A 117 7.61 -14.75 13.56
N ILE A 118 7.16 -16.01 13.52
CA ILE A 118 5.74 -16.37 13.56
C ILE A 118 5.11 -15.92 14.90
N PHE A 119 5.80 -16.15 16.02
CA PHE A 119 5.34 -15.71 17.33
C PHE A 119 5.13 -14.18 17.36
N SER A 120 6.12 -13.40 16.90
CA SER A 120 6.03 -11.94 16.87
C SER A 120 4.93 -11.40 15.93
N MET A 121 4.45 -12.19 14.97
CA MET A 121 3.32 -11.83 14.12
C MET A 121 1.98 -11.82 14.88
N TYR A 122 1.82 -12.73 15.85
CA TYR A 122 0.58 -12.86 16.62
C TYR A 122 0.62 -12.16 17.99
N PHE A 123 1.81 -11.90 18.53
CA PHE A 123 2.01 -11.27 19.83
C PHE A 123 2.67 -9.90 19.64
N ALA A 124 1.84 -8.85 19.65
CA ALA A 124 2.30 -7.47 19.66
C ALA A 124 2.26 -6.91 21.08
N GLY A 125 3.25 -6.10 21.43
CA GLY A 125 3.31 -5.43 22.74
C GLY A 125 2.18 -4.43 22.99
N GLY A 126 1.49 -4.02 21.93
CA GLY A 126 0.43 -3.01 21.98
C GLY A 126 0.94 -1.58 21.73
N LEU A 127 0.00 -0.66 21.67
CA LEU A 127 0.29 0.74 21.28
C LEU A 127 1.18 1.46 22.31
N ILE A 128 0.84 1.36 23.60
CA ILE A 128 1.53 2.09 24.67
C ILE A 128 2.99 1.62 24.82
N PRO A 129 3.30 0.32 24.94
CA PRO A 129 4.67 -0.16 24.98
C PRO A 129 5.49 0.23 23.75
N ASN A 130 4.89 0.15 22.55
CA ASN A 130 5.57 0.57 21.32
C ASN A 130 5.87 2.08 21.32
N TYR A 131 4.93 2.90 21.76
CA TYR A 131 5.16 4.35 21.90
C TYR A 131 6.30 4.66 22.87
N LEU A 132 6.30 4.03 24.04
CA LEU A 132 7.34 4.22 25.05
C LEU A 132 8.71 3.79 24.53
N LEU A 133 8.78 2.69 23.80
CA LEU A 133 10.02 2.23 23.16
C LEU A 133 10.54 3.24 22.14
N ILE A 134 9.68 3.70 21.21
CA ILE A 134 10.07 4.67 20.19
C ILE A 134 10.48 6.00 20.81
N SER A 135 9.78 6.41 21.89
CA SER A 135 10.10 7.60 22.65
C SER A 135 11.43 7.49 23.38
N SER A 136 11.71 6.35 24.03
CA SER A 136 12.99 6.10 24.73
C SER A 136 14.19 6.08 23.79
N LEU A 137 13.97 5.68 22.52
CA LEU A 137 14.97 5.73 21.44
C LEU A 137 15.11 7.14 20.84
N HIS A 138 14.41 8.15 21.36
CA HIS A 138 14.42 9.54 20.86
C HIS A 138 14.04 9.66 19.38
N LEU A 139 13.22 8.74 18.85
CA LEU A 139 12.77 8.74 17.47
C LEU A 139 11.50 9.58 17.26
N THR A 140 10.70 9.84 18.31
CA THR A 140 9.49 10.67 18.22
C THR A 140 9.81 12.06 17.67
N GLY A 141 8.94 12.60 16.83
CA GLY A 141 9.14 13.88 16.16
C GLY A 141 10.15 13.83 15.01
N THR A 142 10.71 12.68 14.69
CA THR A 142 11.63 12.49 13.56
C THR A 142 11.02 11.60 12.46
N ARG A 143 11.50 11.75 11.23
CA ARG A 143 11.10 10.88 10.11
C ARG A 143 11.46 9.41 10.33
N PHE A 144 12.48 9.15 11.14
CA PHE A 144 12.92 7.78 11.46
C PHE A 144 11.89 6.99 12.25
N ALA A 145 10.99 7.64 12.99
CA ALA A 145 9.88 6.98 13.67
C ALA A 145 8.89 6.28 12.71
N MET A 146 8.83 6.74 11.44
CA MET A 146 8.04 6.09 10.40
C MET A 146 8.80 5.01 9.63
N LEU A 147 10.12 4.96 9.71
CA LEU A 147 10.94 4.08 8.89
C LEU A 147 11.48 2.88 9.67
N ILE A 148 12.15 3.14 10.80
CA ILE A 148 12.89 2.11 11.56
C ILE A 148 11.98 1.05 12.19
N PRO A 149 10.88 1.41 12.91
CA PRO A 149 10.02 0.41 13.54
C PRO A 149 9.32 -0.52 12.55
N PHE A 150 9.17 -0.07 11.30
CA PHE A 150 8.46 -0.78 10.23
C PHE A 150 9.42 -1.34 9.16
N ALA A 151 10.73 -1.39 9.45
CA ALA A 151 11.74 -1.89 8.53
C ALA A 151 11.60 -3.39 8.21
N ILE A 152 10.92 -4.17 9.04
CA ILE A 152 10.60 -5.57 8.79
C ILE A 152 9.13 -5.81 9.15
N ASN A 153 8.37 -6.35 8.19
CA ASN A 153 7.05 -6.91 8.43
C ASN A 153 7.14 -8.44 8.36
N GLN A 154 6.63 -9.13 9.37
CA GLN A 154 6.74 -10.58 9.51
C GLN A 154 6.06 -11.33 8.36
N PHE A 155 4.89 -10.88 7.92
CA PHE A 155 4.17 -11.48 6.80
C PHE A 155 4.98 -11.37 5.49
N ASN A 156 5.51 -10.19 5.18
CA ASN A 156 6.35 -9.95 4.02
C ASN A 156 7.65 -10.76 4.08
N LEU A 157 8.23 -10.89 5.27
CA LEU A 157 9.42 -11.72 5.50
C LEU A 157 9.12 -13.19 5.20
N ILE A 158 8.01 -13.74 5.68
CA ILE A 158 7.62 -15.14 5.43
C ILE A 158 7.39 -15.39 3.94
N ILE A 159 6.73 -14.46 3.23
CA ILE A 159 6.55 -14.56 1.77
C ILE A 159 7.91 -14.66 1.08
N MET A 160 8.83 -13.78 1.42
CA MET A 160 10.16 -13.75 0.80
C MET A 160 10.97 -15.02 1.12
N VAL A 161 10.92 -15.49 2.37
CA VAL A 161 11.57 -16.76 2.78
C VAL A 161 11.03 -17.93 1.97
N ASN A 162 9.71 -18.04 1.81
CA ASN A 162 9.10 -19.12 1.06
C ASN A 162 9.46 -19.05 -0.43
N PHE A 163 9.55 -17.85 -0.99
CA PHE A 163 9.98 -17.68 -2.36
C PHE A 163 11.45 -18.13 -2.55
N PHE A 164 12.35 -17.70 -1.67
CA PHE A 164 13.76 -18.14 -1.74
C PHE A 164 13.92 -19.64 -1.52
N LYS A 165 13.10 -20.27 -0.67
CA LYS A 165 13.08 -21.74 -0.49
C LYS A 165 12.61 -22.50 -1.73
N ALA A 166 11.79 -21.87 -2.56
CA ALA A 166 11.28 -22.50 -3.78
C ALA A 166 12.29 -22.48 -4.95
N LEU A 167 13.36 -21.70 -4.83
CA LEU A 167 14.42 -21.68 -5.84
C LEU A 167 15.22 -23.00 -5.77
N PRO A 168 15.59 -23.60 -6.93
CA PRO A 168 16.43 -24.79 -6.96
C PRO A 168 17.78 -24.55 -6.28
N GLN A 169 18.19 -25.46 -5.40
CA GLN A 169 19.48 -25.35 -4.67
C GLN A 169 20.67 -25.52 -5.60
N GLU A 170 20.50 -26.29 -6.67
CA GLU A 170 21.50 -26.58 -7.68
C GLU A 170 22.07 -25.30 -8.33
N ILE A 171 21.28 -24.23 -8.39
CA ILE A 171 21.73 -22.93 -8.93
C ILE A 171 22.80 -22.31 -8.00
N GLU A 172 22.64 -22.43 -6.69
CA GLU A 172 23.62 -21.90 -5.74
C GLU A 172 24.88 -22.79 -5.68
N GLU A 173 24.68 -24.10 -5.75
CA GLU A 173 25.79 -25.05 -5.78
C GLU A 173 26.65 -24.87 -7.02
N ALA A 174 26.05 -24.72 -8.20
CA ALA A 174 26.76 -24.41 -9.44
C ALA A 174 27.56 -23.11 -9.33
N ALA A 175 26.95 -22.05 -8.74
CA ALA A 175 27.62 -20.77 -8.54
C ALA A 175 28.83 -20.86 -7.61
N LEU A 176 28.76 -21.71 -6.57
CA LEU A 176 29.89 -21.96 -5.69
C LEU A 176 31.03 -22.72 -6.41
N ILE A 177 30.71 -23.68 -7.27
CA ILE A 177 31.70 -24.41 -8.11
C ILE A 177 32.37 -23.43 -9.07
N ASP A 178 31.61 -22.46 -9.62
CA ASP A 178 32.16 -21.40 -10.49
C ASP A 178 32.97 -20.34 -9.72
N GLY A 179 33.19 -20.52 -8.40
CA GLY A 179 34.00 -19.64 -7.56
C GLY A 179 33.27 -18.35 -7.10
N ILE A 180 31.94 -18.26 -7.24
CA ILE A 180 31.18 -17.13 -6.73
C ILE A 180 31.05 -17.27 -5.21
N GLY A 181 31.63 -16.33 -4.46
CA GLY A 181 31.54 -16.33 -2.99
C GLY A 181 30.10 -16.13 -2.48
N TYR A 182 29.79 -16.67 -1.30
CA TYR A 182 28.45 -16.66 -0.67
C TYR A 182 27.76 -15.29 -0.63
N PHE A 183 28.51 -14.21 -0.34
CA PHE A 183 27.96 -12.86 -0.31
C PHE A 183 27.57 -12.33 -1.70
N SER A 184 28.20 -12.86 -2.77
CA SER A 184 27.93 -12.46 -4.15
C SER A 184 26.78 -13.23 -4.79
N ILE A 185 26.41 -14.40 -4.27
CA ILE A 185 25.29 -15.21 -4.75
C ILE A 185 23.99 -14.46 -4.62
N LEU A 186 23.74 -13.83 -3.46
CA LEU A 186 22.50 -13.07 -3.23
C LEU A 186 22.30 -11.99 -4.29
N PRO A 187 23.20 -11.00 -4.47
CA PRO A 187 22.95 -9.90 -5.42
C PRO A 187 23.05 -10.31 -6.89
N ARG A 188 23.92 -11.28 -7.24
CA ARG A 188 24.17 -11.63 -8.65
C ARG A 188 23.22 -12.68 -9.21
N ILE A 189 22.68 -13.56 -8.36
CA ILE A 189 21.91 -14.72 -8.81
C ILE A 189 20.50 -14.68 -8.21
N ILE A 190 20.39 -14.64 -6.89
CA ILE A 190 19.09 -14.79 -6.20
C ILE A 190 18.19 -13.58 -6.45
N LEU A 191 18.68 -12.35 -6.33
CA LEU A 191 17.85 -11.15 -6.55
C LEU A 191 17.32 -11.07 -7.99
N PRO A 192 18.10 -11.27 -9.06
CA PRO A 192 17.58 -11.30 -10.43
C PRO A 192 16.49 -12.36 -10.65
N LEU A 193 16.65 -13.56 -10.09
CA LEU A 193 15.66 -14.62 -10.18
C LEU A 193 14.39 -14.34 -9.37
N SER A 194 14.48 -13.46 -8.37
CA SER A 194 13.41 -13.15 -7.42
C SER A 194 12.69 -11.84 -7.70
N THR A 195 12.88 -11.23 -8.87
CA THR A 195 12.32 -9.92 -9.20
C THR A 195 10.80 -9.83 -9.02
N ALA A 196 10.05 -10.91 -9.32
CA ALA A 196 8.61 -10.97 -9.14
C ALA A 196 8.21 -10.91 -7.63
N ALA A 197 8.91 -11.64 -6.77
CA ALA A 197 8.66 -11.62 -5.32
C ALA A 197 9.07 -10.28 -4.72
N ILE A 198 10.21 -9.73 -5.12
CA ILE A 198 10.71 -8.43 -4.67
C ILE A 198 9.72 -7.33 -5.05
N ALA A 199 9.21 -7.32 -6.29
CA ALA A 199 8.21 -6.36 -6.72
C ALA A 199 6.89 -6.49 -5.95
N THR A 200 6.46 -7.71 -5.64
CA THR A 200 5.24 -7.98 -4.86
C THR A 200 5.38 -7.48 -3.42
N VAL A 201 6.45 -7.87 -2.73
CA VAL A 201 6.71 -7.43 -1.35
C VAL A 201 6.99 -5.93 -1.30
N GLY A 202 7.68 -5.38 -2.31
CA GLY A 202 7.89 -3.94 -2.44
C GLY A 202 6.59 -3.16 -2.56
N LEU A 203 5.62 -3.68 -3.31
CA LEU A 203 4.30 -3.05 -3.39
C LEU A 203 3.55 -3.10 -2.05
N TYR A 204 3.60 -4.22 -1.31
CA TYR A 204 2.98 -4.28 0.02
C TYR A 204 3.55 -3.21 0.96
N TYR A 205 4.88 -3.02 0.97
CA TYR A 205 5.51 -1.95 1.73
C TYR A 205 5.13 -0.56 1.22
N ALA A 206 5.15 -0.33 -0.09
CA ALA A 206 4.81 0.98 -0.67
C ALA A 206 3.37 1.39 -0.33
N VAL A 207 2.41 0.46 -0.43
CA VAL A 207 1.01 0.69 -0.07
C VAL A 207 0.87 0.91 1.44
N PHE A 208 1.59 0.16 2.27
CA PHE A 208 1.61 0.35 3.72
C PHE A 208 2.07 1.77 4.09
N PHE A 209 3.23 2.21 3.63
CA PHE A 209 3.76 3.54 3.93
C PHE A 209 2.90 4.67 3.34
N TRP A 210 2.30 4.45 2.17
CA TRP A 210 1.41 5.44 1.57
C TRP A 210 0.15 5.67 2.40
N ASN A 211 -0.45 4.61 2.92
CA ASN A 211 -1.71 4.67 3.66
C ASN A 211 -1.56 4.95 5.17
N ASP A 212 -0.33 5.00 5.67
CA ASP A 212 -0.06 5.10 7.11
C ASP A 212 -0.30 6.51 7.64
N TRP A 213 -1.51 6.77 8.08
CA TRP A 213 -1.89 7.99 8.79
C TRP A 213 -1.72 7.86 10.31
N PHE A 214 -1.90 6.63 10.85
CA PHE A 214 -2.00 6.41 12.28
C PHE A 214 -0.66 6.57 13.00
N ASN A 215 0.39 5.95 12.49
CA ASN A 215 1.73 6.13 13.02
C ASN A 215 2.22 7.57 12.81
N GLY A 216 1.82 8.21 11.69
CA GLY A 216 2.06 9.63 11.48
C GLY A 216 1.42 10.51 12.57
N LEU A 217 0.20 10.19 13.00
CA LEU A 217 -0.49 10.92 14.07
C LEU A 217 0.22 10.79 15.42
N ILE A 218 0.71 9.59 15.74
CA ILE A 218 1.28 9.27 17.06
C ILE A 218 2.71 9.76 17.20
N TYR A 219 3.54 9.61 16.15
CA TYR A 219 4.98 9.78 16.26
C TYR A 219 5.52 11.07 15.66
N LEU A 220 4.78 11.75 14.76
CA LEU A 220 5.31 12.85 13.97
C LEU A 220 4.84 14.22 14.45
N ASN A 221 5.61 15.25 14.09
CA ASN A 221 5.20 16.63 14.20
C ASN A 221 4.42 17.09 12.97
N THR A 222 3.60 18.14 13.09
CA THR A 222 2.72 18.65 12.02
C THR A 222 3.44 18.91 10.69
N LYS A 223 4.69 19.36 10.73
CA LYS A 223 5.51 19.59 9.51
C LYS A 223 5.86 18.32 8.75
N GLN A 224 5.76 17.16 9.39
CA GLN A 224 6.17 15.85 8.87
C GLN A 224 4.97 14.96 8.52
N TYR A 225 3.75 15.43 8.73
CA TYR A 225 2.54 14.65 8.52
C TYR A 225 2.44 14.14 7.07
N PRO A 226 2.05 12.86 6.89
CA PRO A 226 1.73 12.30 5.57
C PRO A 226 0.37 12.79 5.06
N VAL A 227 0.14 12.69 3.76
CA VAL A 227 -1.09 13.16 3.10
C VAL A 227 -2.34 12.44 3.60
N MET A 228 -2.23 11.17 3.98
CA MET A 228 -3.37 10.42 4.52
C MET A 228 -3.81 10.93 5.90
N LEU A 229 -2.89 11.43 6.72
CA LEU A 229 -3.24 12.10 7.97
C LEU A 229 -3.89 13.47 7.70
N PHE A 230 -3.40 14.19 6.71
CA PHE A 230 -4.01 15.44 6.25
C PHE A 230 -5.46 15.20 5.77
N LEU A 231 -5.68 14.19 4.92
CA LEU A 231 -7.00 13.75 4.48
C LEU A 231 -7.93 13.45 5.66
N ARG A 232 -7.46 12.62 6.60
CA ARG A 232 -8.25 12.25 7.78
C ARG A 232 -8.68 13.47 8.60
N ASN A 233 -7.78 14.42 8.79
CA ASN A 233 -8.07 15.63 9.56
C ASN A 233 -9.15 16.50 8.87
N ILE A 234 -9.13 16.59 7.56
CA ILE A 234 -10.19 17.28 6.79
C ILE A 234 -11.52 16.52 6.88
N VAL A 235 -11.50 15.21 6.66
CA VAL A 235 -12.72 14.39 6.69
C VAL A 235 -13.39 14.44 8.07
N ASN A 236 -12.58 14.40 9.14
CA ASN A 236 -13.08 14.46 10.52
C ASN A 236 -13.45 15.89 10.99
N GLY A 237 -13.23 16.92 10.15
CA GLY A 237 -13.54 18.30 10.51
C GLY A 237 -12.58 18.93 11.51
N THR A 238 -11.45 18.28 11.82
CA THR A 238 -10.40 18.84 12.70
C THR A 238 -9.52 19.87 11.99
N MET A 239 -9.58 19.89 10.66
CA MET A 239 -8.99 20.91 9.80
C MET A 239 -10.10 21.51 8.92
N VAL A 240 -10.30 22.81 9.01
CA VAL A 240 -11.22 23.55 8.15
C VAL A 240 -10.42 24.21 7.04
N LEU A 241 -10.73 23.87 5.79
CA LEU A 241 -10.17 24.53 4.62
C LEU A 241 -11.11 25.69 4.27
N GLY A 242 -10.68 26.91 4.54
CA GLY A 242 -11.40 28.15 4.23
C GLY A 242 -11.59 29.07 5.44
N ASP A 243 -11.76 30.36 5.16
CA ASP A 243 -12.09 31.36 6.19
C ASP A 243 -13.44 31.04 6.83
N SER A 244 -13.41 30.66 8.08
CA SER A 244 -14.59 30.29 8.90
C SER A 244 -15.46 31.48 9.27
N SER A 245 -15.33 32.63 8.62
CA SER A 245 -16.06 33.86 8.94
C SER A 245 -17.47 33.99 8.33
N SER A 246 -17.88 33.07 7.47
CA SER A 246 -19.25 33.05 6.92
C SER A 246 -19.97 31.75 7.27
N ALA A 247 -20.68 31.77 8.39
CA ALA A 247 -21.64 30.74 8.79
C ALA A 247 -22.85 30.74 7.85
N SER A 248 -22.71 30.23 6.63
CA SER A 248 -23.80 30.03 5.69
C SER A 248 -23.85 28.55 5.24
N THR A 249 -25.04 28.13 4.80
CA THR A 249 -25.32 26.79 4.28
C THR A 249 -24.32 26.32 3.18
N ASP A 250 -23.65 27.27 2.54
CA ASP A 250 -22.61 27.03 1.52
C ASP A 250 -21.35 26.40 2.06
N THR A 251 -21.03 26.57 3.35
CA THR A 251 -19.83 26.00 3.98
C THR A 251 -19.90 24.48 4.15
N SER A 252 -21.07 23.92 4.42
CA SER A 252 -21.23 22.47 4.60
C SER A 252 -21.08 21.70 3.28
N THR A 253 -21.56 22.26 2.20
CA THR A 253 -21.52 21.65 0.86
C THR A 253 -20.16 21.78 0.19
N LEU A 254 -19.51 22.93 0.39
CA LEU A 254 -18.11 23.08 0.00
C LEU A 254 -17.22 22.07 0.75
N SER A 255 -17.55 21.80 2.02
CA SER A 255 -16.89 20.73 2.80
C SER A 255 -17.04 19.35 2.17
N ILE A 256 -18.20 18.98 1.61
CA ILE A 256 -18.39 17.69 0.93
C ILE A 256 -17.55 17.61 -0.36
N SER A 257 -17.56 18.65 -1.18
CA SER A 257 -16.74 18.71 -2.39
C SER A 257 -15.25 18.62 -2.08
N ILE A 258 -14.79 19.35 -1.06
CA ILE A 258 -13.39 19.33 -0.60
C ILE A 258 -13.01 17.94 -0.08
N LYS A 259 -13.82 17.34 0.78
CA LYS A 259 -13.58 15.97 1.28
C LYS A 259 -13.43 14.98 0.13
N SER A 260 -14.35 15.04 -0.85
CA SER A 260 -14.31 14.19 -2.04
C SER A 260 -13.07 14.45 -2.90
N ALA A 261 -12.72 15.71 -3.14
CA ALA A 261 -11.54 16.06 -3.92
C ALA A 261 -10.23 15.64 -3.24
N VAL A 262 -10.12 15.75 -1.90
CA VAL A 262 -8.94 15.28 -1.15
C VAL A 262 -8.82 13.77 -1.21
N ILE A 263 -9.93 13.03 -1.10
CA ILE A 263 -9.94 11.57 -1.24
C ILE A 263 -9.40 11.19 -2.63
N ILE A 264 -9.96 11.77 -3.69
CA ILE A 264 -9.52 11.48 -5.07
C ILE A 264 -8.04 11.81 -5.26
N THR A 265 -7.63 13.01 -4.84
CA THR A 265 -6.24 13.45 -5.01
C THR A 265 -5.26 12.54 -4.26
N SER A 266 -5.59 12.12 -3.04
CA SER A 266 -4.72 11.27 -2.21
C SER A 266 -4.64 9.82 -2.70
N THR A 267 -5.70 9.29 -3.33
CA THR A 267 -5.74 7.91 -3.84
C THR A 267 -5.22 7.79 -5.27
N LEU A 268 -5.26 8.87 -6.05
CA LEU A 268 -4.88 8.88 -7.46
C LEU A 268 -3.49 8.27 -7.74
N PRO A 269 -2.42 8.62 -6.99
CA PRO A 269 -1.10 8.06 -7.26
C PRO A 269 -1.04 6.53 -7.14
N ILE A 270 -1.73 5.94 -6.17
CA ILE A 270 -1.79 4.47 -6.03
C ILE A 270 -2.53 3.85 -7.21
N ILE A 271 -3.67 4.44 -7.62
CA ILE A 271 -4.47 3.95 -8.74
C ILE A 271 -3.66 3.99 -10.04
N VAL A 272 -2.90 5.05 -10.26
CA VAL A 272 -2.03 5.19 -11.45
C VAL A 272 -0.87 4.20 -11.41
N LEU A 273 -0.28 3.94 -10.24
CA LEU A 273 0.84 3.00 -10.10
C LEU A 273 0.41 1.53 -10.23
N TYR A 274 -0.83 1.19 -9.85
CA TYR A 274 -1.31 -0.18 -9.82
C TYR A 274 -1.16 -0.94 -11.15
N PRO A 275 -1.54 -0.43 -12.34
CA PRO A 275 -1.38 -1.14 -13.62
C PRO A 275 0.08 -1.49 -13.94
N PHE A 276 1.03 -0.63 -13.54
CA PHE A 276 2.45 -0.89 -13.77
C PHE A 276 2.97 -2.03 -12.90
N LEU A 277 2.38 -2.21 -11.71
CA LEU A 277 2.78 -3.22 -10.75
C LEU A 277 2.03 -4.54 -10.95
N GLN A 278 0.81 -4.50 -11.50
CA GLN A 278 -0.03 -5.68 -11.75
C GLN A 278 0.67 -6.75 -12.59
N LYS A 279 1.47 -6.36 -13.58
CA LYS A 279 2.23 -7.30 -14.43
C LYS A 279 3.19 -8.21 -13.64
N TYR A 280 3.68 -7.74 -12.51
CA TYR A 280 4.58 -8.52 -11.63
C TYR A 280 3.79 -9.45 -10.71
N PHE A 281 2.58 -9.05 -10.27
CA PHE A 281 1.68 -9.86 -9.46
C PHE A 281 1.24 -11.14 -10.16
N VAL A 282 0.78 -11.02 -11.40
CA VAL A 282 0.28 -12.16 -12.19
C VAL A 282 1.37 -13.23 -12.34
N LYS A 283 2.64 -12.81 -12.48
CA LYS A 283 3.78 -13.73 -12.57
C LYS A 283 4.16 -14.36 -11.23
N GLY A 284 4.04 -13.62 -10.13
CA GLY A 284 4.40 -14.10 -8.79
C GLY A 284 3.44 -15.13 -8.20
N LEU A 285 2.14 -14.96 -8.43
CA LEU A 285 1.09 -15.89 -7.95
C LEU A 285 1.12 -17.25 -8.68
N THR A 286 1.53 -17.27 -9.95
CA THR A 286 1.61 -18.52 -10.73
C THR A 286 2.79 -19.40 -10.35
N VAL A 287 3.88 -18.85 -9.84
CA VAL A 287 5.05 -19.63 -9.38
C VAL A 287 4.76 -20.39 -8.08
N GLY A 288 3.87 -19.88 -7.23
CA GLY A 288 3.45 -20.56 -5.98
C GLY A 288 2.35 -21.61 -6.18
N SER A 289 1.64 -21.61 -7.31
CA SER A 289 0.50 -22.51 -7.57
C SER A 289 0.84 -23.74 -8.43
N VAL A 290 2.03 -23.81 -9.01
CA VAL A 290 2.47 -24.98 -9.80
C VAL A 290 3.30 -25.91 -8.89
N LYS A 291 2.66 -26.47 -7.85
CA LYS A 291 3.02 -27.71 -7.19
C LYS A 291 1.79 -28.61 -7.22
N GLY A 292 1.63 -29.29 -8.31
CA GLY A 292 0.67 -30.36 -8.53
C GLY A 292 1.18 -31.19 -9.68
#